data_137e53bdee074f477eb12c737b81f1d5
#
_entry.id   137e53bdee074f477eb12c737b81f1d5
#
_cell.length_a   1.000
_cell.length_b   1.000
_cell.length_c   1.000
_cell.angle_alpha   90.00
_cell.angle_beta   90.00
_cell.angle_gamma   90.00
#
_symmetry.space_group_name_H-M   'P 1'
#
loop_
_entity.id
_entity.type
_entity.pdbx_description
1 polymer ?
#
loop_
_entity_poly.entity_id
_entity_poly.type
_entity_poly.pdbx_seq_one_letter_code
_entity_poly.pdbx_strand_id
1 'polypeptide(L)'
;MLQFFTTAMRAPARHLTFRRAAALHVLLVACLGWGAAHADTPERLAAVGQIALVLGVIEGASLVGWRLAQIPKSQALEFLLVSQLRPPGVFLAEALVGVGRFALVSLAGLPVLLVMVLQGLIIPADLWPLGFMPFLWGVVTALGLTVWAYEPVPVRRVGEVVALLGVLFYLVVGILAGEKLQLWISGLPPDVGEWVFNAVMRVFQENPFGVARNWFLLRDGPGPQWPGFVAVNLIGAAVGLVFAARAASRLKGHFHDRHYKPLESTRPDQSAGIGERPLSWWAVRRVMEYSGRVNVYLAGGFCLLYSAFIVAGDHWPDWMGRAPFLIFELWGGPPMVAASMCVLAAVPAAFQFGLWDPTVADRCKRLELLLLTDLSAGDYWHASRAAAWRRGRDYFWIACIVWVALAVSGRAHWYQSLAAAAGGVALWAFSFAVGFRAFSTGTQAGGTASMLTLGFPLLLFALLQADLEPVAAFVPTAACYLPVRSGITWAWAAGFATLIAATVVVARRGLAGCDANLRKWLDANQGRRAE
;
A
#
# COMPACT_ATOMS: atom_id res chain seq x y z
N MET A 1 -33.35 -1.05 -4.37
CA MET A 1 -32.17 -0.31 -3.94
C MET A 1 -32.06 -0.20 -2.43
N LEU A 2 -33.06 0.33 -1.72
CA LEU A 2 -33.03 0.50 -0.27
C LEU A 2 -32.86 -0.83 0.48
N GLN A 3 -33.60 -1.88 0.08
CA GLN A 3 -33.49 -3.24 0.66
C GLN A 3 -32.11 -3.84 0.44
N PHE A 4 -31.51 -3.67 -0.74
CA PHE A 4 -30.16 -4.12 -1.02
C PHE A 4 -29.13 -3.40 -0.11
N PHE A 5 -29.27 -2.08 0.04
CA PHE A 5 -28.42 -1.28 0.93
C PHE A 5 -28.53 -1.76 2.38
N THR A 6 -29.73 -1.92 2.91
CA THR A 6 -29.94 -2.35 4.31
C THR A 6 -29.42 -3.75 4.56
N THR A 7 -29.66 -4.70 3.63
CA THR A 7 -29.12 -6.07 3.73
C THR A 7 -27.61 -6.09 3.66
N ALA A 8 -27.02 -5.31 2.73
CA ALA A 8 -25.58 -5.20 2.59
C ALA A 8 -24.91 -4.57 3.81
N MET A 9 -25.55 -3.64 4.49
CA MET A 9 -25.05 -3.05 5.75
C MET A 9 -25.11 -4.04 6.92
N ARG A 10 -26.11 -4.92 6.98
CA ARG A 10 -26.33 -5.87 8.08
C ARG A 10 -25.55 -7.18 7.96
N ALA A 11 -24.87 -7.45 6.85
CA ALA A 11 -24.17 -8.71 6.62
C ALA A 11 -23.13 -9.03 7.71
N PRO A 12 -23.24 -10.19 8.43
CA PRO A 12 -22.40 -10.52 9.60
C PRO A 12 -20.91 -10.61 9.29
N ALA A 13 -20.53 -11.18 8.14
CA ALA A 13 -19.14 -11.28 7.71
C ALA A 13 -18.44 -9.92 7.57
N ARG A 14 -19.21 -8.84 7.48
CA ARG A 14 -18.73 -7.47 7.34
C ARG A 14 -18.53 -6.76 8.69
N HIS A 15 -19.13 -7.27 9.77
CA HIS A 15 -19.04 -6.62 11.09
C HIS A 15 -17.65 -6.77 11.73
N LEU A 16 -17.02 -7.93 11.59
CA LEU A 16 -15.68 -8.16 12.18
C LEU A 16 -14.63 -7.26 11.52
N THR A 17 -14.69 -7.15 10.19
CA THR A 17 -13.77 -6.27 9.42
C THR A 17 -14.01 -4.80 9.78
N PHE A 18 -15.27 -4.41 9.95
CA PHE A 18 -15.63 -3.06 10.37
C PHE A 18 -15.10 -2.73 11.77
N ARG A 19 -15.31 -3.62 12.76
CA ARG A 19 -14.83 -3.42 14.15
C ARG A 19 -13.31 -3.28 14.20
N ARG A 20 -12.58 -4.12 13.44
CA ARG A 20 -11.11 -4.04 13.35
C ARG A 20 -10.65 -2.73 12.71
N ALA A 21 -11.30 -2.30 11.63
CA ALA A 21 -11.00 -1.04 10.98
C ALA A 21 -11.28 0.17 11.89
N ALA A 22 -12.42 0.18 12.59
CA ALA A 22 -12.75 1.24 13.53
C ALA A 22 -11.77 1.30 14.71
N ALA A 23 -11.41 0.15 15.29
CA ALA A 23 -10.43 0.08 16.36
C ALA A 23 -9.04 0.58 15.92
N LEU A 24 -8.61 0.18 14.72
CA LEU A 24 -7.36 0.66 14.15
C LEU A 24 -7.40 2.16 13.88
N HIS A 25 -8.49 2.67 13.32
CA HIS A 25 -8.67 4.11 13.07
C HIS A 25 -8.59 4.92 14.37
N VAL A 26 -9.31 4.49 15.42
CA VAL A 26 -9.27 5.14 16.75
C VAL A 26 -7.83 5.15 17.30
N LEU A 27 -7.11 4.03 17.19
CA LEU A 27 -5.71 3.95 17.61
C LEU A 27 -4.83 4.94 16.83
N LEU A 28 -4.98 5.00 15.51
CA LEU A 28 -4.20 5.90 14.66
C LEU A 28 -4.51 7.37 14.96
N VAL A 29 -5.79 7.72 15.17
CA VAL A 29 -6.18 9.08 15.58
C VAL A 29 -5.65 9.40 16.99
N ALA A 30 -5.62 8.43 17.90
CA ALA A 30 -4.98 8.63 19.21
C ALA A 30 -3.46 8.87 19.10
N CYS A 31 -2.78 8.15 18.19
CA CYS A 31 -1.37 8.43 17.88
C CYS A 31 -1.16 9.83 17.29
N LEU A 32 -2.07 10.29 16.42
CA LEU A 32 -2.05 11.68 15.93
C LEU A 32 -2.26 12.69 17.08
N GLY A 33 -3.16 12.39 18.01
CA GLY A 33 -3.39 13.20 19.21
C GLY A 33 -2.13 13.30 20.08
N TRP A 34 -1.46 12.19 20.26
CA TRP A 34 -0.17 12.17 20.96
C TRP A 34 0.89 13.01 20.22
N GLY A 35 0.96 12.87 18.87
CA GLY A 35 1.84 13.71 18.04
C GLY A 35 1.52 15.19 18.14
N ALA A 36 0.23 15.57 18.16
CA ALA A 36 -0.20 16.96 18.35
C ALA A 36 0.16 17.51 19.73
N ALA A 37 0.05 16.68 20.79
CA ALA A 37 0.41 17.06 22.15
C ALA A 37 1.91 17.37 22.32
N HIS A 38 2.76 16.80 21.45
CA HIS A 38 4.21 17.01 21.44
C HIS A 38 4.66 17.93 20.28
N ALA A 39 3.71 18.61 19.64
CA ALA A 39 4.00 19.53 18.54
C ALA A 39 4.33 20.92 19.09
N ASP A 40 5.61 21.14 19.40
CA ASP A 40 6.11 22.42 19.93
C ASP A 40 6.17 23.52 18.86
N THR A 41 5.99 23.18 17.59
CA THR A 41 6.06 24.12 16.46
C THR A 41 4.87 23.95 15.50
N PRO A 42 4.46 25.04 14.81
CA PRO A 42 3.39 24.97 13.81
C PRO A 42 3.68 23.95 12.68
N GLU A 43 4.95 23.76 12.32
CA GLU A 43 5.37 22.79 11.29
C GLU A 43 5.07 21.35 11.72
N ARG A 44 5.28 21.01 12.99
CA ARG A 44 4.96 19.68 13.53
C ARG A 44 3.45 19.45 13.53
N LEU A 45 2.67 20.46 13.91
CA LEU A 45 1.21 20.37 13.86
C LEU A 45 0.71 20.26 12.41
N ALA A 46 1.33 20.98 11.47
CA ALA A 46 1.04 20.85 10.03
C ALA A 46 1.36 19.42 9.52
N ALA A 47 2.44 18.82 10.00
CA ALA A 47 2.76 17.42 9.68
C ALA A 47 1.69 16.46 10.20
N VAL A 48 1.14 16.67 11.40
CA VAL A 48 0.01 15.88 11.94
C VAL A 48 -1.21 15.97 11.01
N GLY A 49 -1.54 17.17 10.52
CA GLY A 49 -2.62 17.37 9.56
C GLY A 49 -2.40 16.63 8.24
N GLN A 50 -1.17 16.66 7.70
CA GLN A 50 -0.81 15.94 6.49
C GLN A 50 -0.87 14.41 6.70
N ILE A 51 -0.41 13.91 7.84
CA ILE A 51 -0.49 12.48 8.18
C ILE A 51 -1.95 12.04 8.31
N ALA A 52 -2.81 12.85 8.93
CA ALA A 52 -4.24 12.57 8.99
C ALA A 52 -4.85 12.42 7.59
N LEU A 53 -4.47 13.29 6.66
CA LEU A 53 -4.91 13.20 5.26
C LEU A 53 -4.41 11.90 4.58
N VAL A 54 -3.14 11.53 4.78
CA VAL A 54 -2.59 10.25 4.28
C VAL A 54 -3.38 9.06 4.82
N LEU A 55 -3.68 9.06 6.12
CA LEU A 55 -4.48 7.99 6.75
C LEU A 55 -5.87 7.89 6.11
N GLY A 56 -6.57 9.01 5.94
CA GLY A 56 -7.87 9.01 5.28
C GLY A 56 -7.82 8.48 3.84
N VAL A 57 -6.78 8.85 3.08
CA VAL A 57 -6.54 8.34 1.72
C VAL A 57 -6.32 6.82 1.73
N ILE A 58 -5.48 6.29 2.62
CA ILE A 58 -5.20 4.86 2.73
C ILE A 58 -6.45 4.08 3.18
N GLU A 59 -7.18 4.59 4.16
CA GLU A 59 -8.41 3.98 4.65
C GLU A 59 -9.50 3.97 3.59
N GLY A 60 -9.72 5.07 2.90
CA GLY A 60 -10.66 5.15 1.78
C GLY A 60 -10.29 4.19 0.66
N ALA A 61 -9.02 4.16 0.26
CA ALA A 61 -8.51 3.23 -0.74
C ALA A 61 -8.74 1.77 -0.36
N SER A 62 -8.49 1.39 0.92
CA SER A 62 -8.59 0.01 1.39
C SER A 62 -10.03 -0.42 1.69
N LEU A 63 -10.83 0.41 2.37
CA LEU A 63 -12.18 0.05 2.81
C LEU A 63 -13.23 0.18 1.70
N VAL A 64 -13.06 1.14 0.81
CA VAL A 64 -14.01 1.45 -0.27
C VAL A 64 -13.44 1.07 -1.64
N GLY A 65 -12.30 1.63 -2.02
CA GLY A 65 -11.72 1.50 -3.36
C GLY A 65 -11.38 0.07 -3.73
N TRP A 66 -10.68 -0.65 -2.86
CA TRP A 66 -10.34 -2.06 -3.08
C TRP A 66 -11.57 -2.92 -3.31
N ARG A 67 -12.61 -2.71 -2.52
CA ARG A 67 -13.85 -3.46 -2.62
C ARG A 67 -14.58 -3.19 -3.92
N LEU A 68 -14.73 -1.91 -4.28
CA LEU A 68 -15.40 -1.52 -5.52
C LEU A 68 -14.65 -2.05 -6.74
N ALA A 69 -13.32 -2.05 -6.71
CA ALA A 69 -12.50 -2.62 -7.78
C ALA A 69 -12.67 -4.14 -7.95
N GLN A 70 -13.22 -4.84 -6.95
CA GLN A 70 -13.51 -6.28 -7.03
C GLN A 70 -14.92 -6.59 -7.55
N ILE A 71 -15.84 -5.62 -7.65
CA ILE A 71 -17.23 -5.85 -8.11
C ILE A 71 -17.26 -6.58 -9.46
N PRO A 72 -16.51 -6.17 -10.50
CA PRO A 72 -16.55 -6.84 -11.81
C PRO A 72 -16.09 -8.29 -11.78
N LYS A 73 -15.50 -8.70 -10.68
CA LYS A 73 -14.90 -10.02 -10.48
C LYS A 73 -15.81 -10.94 -9.67
N SER A 74 -16.96 -10.46 -9.21
CA SER A 74 -17.88 -11.23 -8.39
C SER A 74 -18.93 -11.92 -9.27
N GLN A 75 -19.21 -13.20 -8.99
CA GLN A 75 -20.32 -13.92 -9.65
C GLN A 75 -21.69 -13.26 -9.37
N ALA A 76 -21.83 -12.60 -8.22
CA ALA A 76 -23.03 -11.83 -7.91
C ALA A 76 -23.32 -10.78 -8.99
N LEU A 77 -22.30 -10.25 -9.67
CA LEU A 77 -22.49 -9.30 -10.76
C LEU A 77 -23.13 -9.97 -11.98
N GLU A 78 -22.83 -11.22 -12.31
CA GLU A 78 -23.49 -11.95 -13.41
C GLU A 78 -25.00 -12.02 -13.16
N PHE A 79 -25.40 -12.45 -11.96
CA PHE A 79 -26.82 -12.47 -11.58
C PHE A 79 -27.45 -11.08 -11.61
N LEU A 80 -26.72 -10.05 -11.15
CA LEU A 80 -27.22 -8.69 -11.15
C LEU A 80 -27.37 -8.11 -12.57
N LEU A 81 -26.46 -8.48 -13.49
CA LEU A 81 -26.53 -8.04 -14.90
C LEU A 81 -27.62 -8.75 -15.70
N VAL A 82 -27.98 -9.99 -15.34
CA VAL A 82 -29.11 -10.73 -15.90
C VAL A 82 -30.44 -10.27 -15.29
N SER A 83 -30.42 -9.67 -14.10
CA SER A 83 -31.60 -9.12 -13.46
C SER A 83 -32.02 -7.80 -14.12
N GLN A 84 -33.24 -7.34 -13.79
CA GLN A 84 -33.76 -6.03 -14.25
C GLN A 84 -33.01 -4.82 -13.65
N LEU A 85 -31.98 -5.04 -12.79
CA LEU A 85 -31.21 -3.98 -12.16
C LEU A 85 -30.22 -3.36 -13.15
N ARG A 86 -30.24 -2.04 -13.26
CA ARG A 86 -29.29 -1.31 -14.09
C ARG A 86 -27.89 -1.37 -13.48
N PRO A 87 -26.85 -1.72 -14.25
CA PRO A 87 -25.47 -1.80 -13.74
C PRO A 87 -24.97 -0.55 -12.98
N PRO A 88 -25.27 0.68 -13.43
CA PRO A 88 -24.91 1.89 -12.67
C PRO A 88 -25.54 1.94 -11.27
N GLY A 89 -26.78 1.44 -11.15
CA GLY A 89 -27.47 1.38 -9.86
C GLY A 89 -26.83 0.40 -8.89
N VAL A 90 -26.35 -0.74 -9.38
CA VAL A 90 -25.60 -1.73 -8.57
C VAL A 90 -24.29 -1.11 -8.07
N PHE A 91 -23.55 -0.43 -8.95
CA PHE A 91 -22.33 0.27 -8.57
C PHE A 91 -22.59 1.32 -7.49
N LEU A 92 -23.57 2.20 -7.71
CA LEU A 92 -23.88 3.27 -6.76
C LEU A 92 -24.32 2.72 -5.39
N ALA A 93 -25.11 1.63 -5.36
CA ALA A 93 -25.52 1.02 -4.10
C ALA A 93 -24.32 0.46 -3.30
N GLU A 94 -23.40 -0.26 -3.97
CA GLU A 94 -22.19 -0.76 -3.33
C GLU A 94 -21.22 0.36 -2.93
N ALA A 95 -21.11 1.41 -3.74
CA ALA A 95 -20.33 2.60 -3.41
C ALA A 95 -20.87 3.29 -2.15
N LEU A 96 -22.19 3.50 -2.07
CA LEU A 96 -22.83 4.08 -0.89
C LEU A 96 -22.66 3.23 0.37
N VAL A 97 -22.74 1.89 0.25
CA VAL A 97 -22.44 0.99 1.38
C VAL A 97 -20.98 1.13 1.84
N GLY A 98 -20.04 1.21 0.89
CA GLY A 98 -18.63 1.41 1.19
C GLY A 98 -18.37 2.75 1.88
N VAL A 99 -18.86 3.84 1.29
CA VAL A 99 -18.72 5.22 1.81
C VAL A 99 -19.39 5.35 3.18
N GLY A 100 -20.60 4.80 3.35
CA GLY A 100 -21.30 4.83 4.64
C GLY A 100 -20.52 4.12 5.76
N ARG A 101 -19.86 3.00 5.44
CA ARG A 101 -18.98 2.31 6.40
C ARG A 101 -17.73 3.09 6.71
N PHE A 102 -17.11 3.67 5.71
CA PHE A 102 -15.94 4.52 5.91
C PHE A 102 -16.30 5.74 6.76
N ALA A 103 -17.47 6.36 6.53
CA ALA A 103 -18.00 7.44 7.38
C ALA A 103 -18.13 6.99 8.84
N LEU A 104 -18.69 5.79 9.09
CA LEU A 104 -18.80 5.26 10.44
C LEU A 104 -17.44 4.96 11.09
N VAL A 105 -16.44 4.51 10.32
CA VAL A 105 -15.06 4.33 10.80
C VAL A 105 -14.46 5.69 11.16
N SER A 106 -14.58 6.69 10.30
CA SER A 106 -14.06 8.06 10.55
C SER A 106 -14.75 8.70 11.75
N LEU A 107 -16.08 8.51 11.92
CA LEU A 107 -16.82 8.98 13.08
C LEU A 107 -16.37 8.31 14.39
N ALA A 108 -15.85 7.08 14.34
CA ALA A 108 -15.33 6.41 15.54
C ALA A 108 -14.09 7.15 16.10
N GLY A 109 -13.34 7.89 15.30
CA GLY A 109 -12.21 8.73 15.73
C GLY A 109 -12.62 10.08 16.32
N LEU A 110 -13.87 10.52 16.06
CA LEU A 110 -14.35 11.84 16.50
C LEU A 110 -14.24 12.07 18.02
N PRO A 111 -14.55 11.11 18.91
CA PRO A 111 -14.36 11.30 20.35
C PRO A 111 -12.92 11.66 20.73
N VAL A 112 -11.91 11.07 20.06
CA VAL A 112 -10.51 11.38 20.30
C VAL A 112 -10.20 12.82 19.88
N LEU A 113 -10.66 13.24 18.69
CA LEU A 113 -10.49 14.61 18.21
C LEU A 113 -11.19 15.62 19.14
N LEU A 114 -12.37 15.29 19.68
CA LEU A 114 -13.04 16.13 20.66
C LEU A 114 -12.26 16.24 21.97
N VAL A 115 -11.65 15.17 22.45
CA VAL A 115 -10.75 15.23 23.62
C VAL A 115 -9.56 16.15 23.35
N MET A 116 -8.97 16.10 22.14
CA MET A 116 -7.89 17.04 21.76
C MET A 116 -8.35 18.50 21.79
N VAL A 117 -9.58 18.79 21.35
CA VAL A 117 -10.18 20.13 21.44
C VAL A 117 -10.37 20.54 22.91
N LEU A 118 -10.90 19.67 23.76
CA LEU A 118 -11.13 19.94 25.17
C LEU A 118 -9.82 20.16 25.94
N GLN A 119 -8.74 19.51 25.52
CA GLN A 119 -7.40 19.70 26.09
C GLN A 119 -6.68 20.94 25.54
N GLY A 120 -7.29 21.67 24.58
CA GLY A 120 -6.69 22.85 23.97
C GLY A 120 -5.54 22.56 23.00
N LEU A 121 -5.33 21.28 22.63
CA LEU A 121 -4.29 20.89 21.66
C LEU A 121 -4.63 21.37 20.24
N ILE A 122 -5.91 21.40 19.92
CA ILE A 122 -6.46 21.88 18.65
C ILE A 122 -7.68 22.76 18.91
N ILE A 123 -8.02 23.64 17.96
CA ILE A 123 -9.25 24.43 18.02
C ILE A 123 -10.41 23.69 17.32
N PRO A 124 -11.68 24.01 17.61
CA PRO A 124 -12.83 23.37 16.96
C PRO A 124 -12.80 23.41 15.42
N ALA A 125 -12.23 24.48 14.84
CA ALA A 125 -12.06 24.61 13.39
C ALA A 125 -11.13 23.57 12.79
N ASP A 126 -10.16 23.04 13.56
CA ASP A 126 -9.21 22.02 13.11
C ASP A 126 -9.87 20.64 12.89
N LEU A 127 -11.09 20.43 13.38
CA LEU A 127 -11.86 19.24 13.10
C LEU A 127 -12.15 19.05 11.60
N TRP A 128 -12.20 20.15 10.83
CA TRP A 128 -12.41 20.09 9.40
C TRP A 128 -11.20 19.50 8.64
N PRO A 129 -9.98 20.00 8.78
CA PRO A 129 -8.81 19.41 8.14
C PRO A 129 -8.39 18.06 8.75
N LEU A 130 -8.70 17.75 10.00
CA LEU A 130 -8.32 16.49 10.64
C LEU A 130 -9.37 15.38 10.49
N GLY A 131 -10.64 15.71 10.29
CA GLY A 131 -11.74 14.74 10.18
C GLY A 131 -12.40 14.73 8.81
N PHE A 132 -12.97 15.84 8.38
CA PHE A 132 -13.74 15.91 7.14
C PHE A 132 -12.88 15.77 5.88
N MET A 133 -11.76 16.49 5.81
CA MET A 133 -10.89 16.46 4.63
C MET A 133 -10.27 15.07 4.38
N PRO A 134 -9.73 14.35 5.37
CA PRO A 134 -9.28 12.96 5.21
C PRO A 134 -10.38 12.03 4.72
N PHE A 135 -11.60 12.16 5.26
CA PHE A 135 -12.74 11.39 4.79
C PHE A 135 -13.06 11.68 3.32
N LEU A 136 -13.21 12.95 2.95
CA LEU A 136 -13.55 13.32 1.57
C LEU A 136 -12.51 12.83 0.56
N TRP A 137 -11.23 13.11 0.83
CA TRP A 137 -10.14 12.69 -0.05
C TRP A 137 -9.90 11.19 -0.05
N GLY A 138 -10.23 10.50 1.03
CA GLY A 138 -10.30 9.05 1.08
C GLY A 138 -11.36 8.50 0.10
N VAL A 139 -12.56 9.10 0.08
CA VAL A 139 -13.61 8.74 -0.89
C VAL A 139 -13.20 9.04 -2.33
N VAL A 140 -12.62 10.22 -2.59
CA VAL A 140 -12.14 10.61 -3.93
C VAL A 140 -11.10 9.62 -4.43
N THR A 141 -10.13 9.27 -3.58
CA THR A 141 -9.09 8.29 -3.92
C THR A 141 -9.68 6.90 -4.18
N ALA A 142 -10.63 6.46 -3.36
CA ALA A 142 -11.32 5.19 -3.54
C ALA A 142 -12.04 5.09 -4.88
N LEU A 143 -12.77 6.15 -5.24
CA LEU A 143 -13.46 6.24 -6.54
C LEU A 143 -12.48 6.33 -7.70
N GLY A 144 -11.38 7.06 -7.56
CA GLY A 144 -10.30 7.13 -8.54
C GLY A 144 -9.67 5.77 -8.81
N LEU A 145 -9.34 5.01 -7.76
CA LEU A 145 -8.82 3.65 -7.88
C LEU A 145 -9.81 2.71 -8.58
N THR A 146 -11.11 2.91 -8.35
CA THR A 146 -12.17 2.11 -8.98
C THR A 146 -12.24 2.38 -10.48
N VAL A 147 -12.28 3.65 -10.89
CA VAL A 147 -12.22 4.05 -12.32
C VAL A 147 -11.00 3.43 -12.96
N TRP A 148 -9.86 3.57 -12.31
CA TRP A 148 -8.59 3.04 -12.77
C TRP A 148 -8.63 1.52 -12.99
N ALA A 149 -9.22 0.79 -12.05
CA ALA A 149 -9.39 -0.66 -12.16
C ALA A 149 -10.30 -1.08 -13.33
N TYR A 150 -11.23 -0.22 -13.75
CA TYR A 150 -12.19 -0.50 -14.80
C TYR A 150 -11.73 -0.06 -16.20
N GLU A 151 -10.66 0.72 -16.29
CA GLU A 151 -10.12 1.14 -17.57
C GLU A 151 -9.35 0.00 -18.28
N PRO A 152 -9.29 0.03 -19.63
CA PRO A 152 -8.49 -0.91 -20.41
C PRO A 152 -7.01 -0.89 -20.02
N VAL A 153 -6.34 -2.03 -20.16
CA VAL A 153 -4.94 -2.21 -19.76
C VAL A 153 -3.99 -1.12 -20.31
N PRO A 154 -4.08 -0.69 -21.60
CA PRO A 154 -3.21 0.37 -22.12
C PRO A 154 -3.39 1.69 -21.40
N VAL A 155 -4.66 2.12 -21.21
CA VAL A 155 -5.01 3.36 -20.52
C VAL A 155 -4.54 3.32 -19.07
N ARG A 156 -4.73 2.18 -18.40
CA ARG A 156 -4.28 1.98 -17.04
C ARG A 156 -2.76 2.10 -16.91
N ARG A 157 -1.98 1.52 -17.82
CA ARG A 157 -0.51 1.62 -17.81
C ARG A 157 -0.02 3.06 -17.99
N VAL A 158 -0.59 3.77 -18.95
CA VAL A 158 -0.23 5.18 -19.19
C VAL A 158 -0.49 6.01 -17.95
N GLY A 159 -1.62 5.87 -17.33
CA GLY A 159 -1.92 6.67 -16.17
C GLY A 159 -1.22 6.23 -14.89
N GLU A 160 -0.85 4.94 -14.72
CA GLU A 160 0.08 4.52 -13.64
C GLU A 160 1.39 5.32 -13.74
N VAL A 161 1.90 5.50 -14.96
CA VAL A 161 3.08 6.33 -15.22
C VAL A 161 2.80 7.81 -14.92
N VAL A 162 1.68 8.34 -15.42
CA VAL A 162 1.29 9.75 -15.18
C VAL A 162 1.07 10.02 -13.70
N ALA A 163 0.39 9.14 -12.98
CA ALA A 163 0.19 9.27 -11.54
C ALA A 163 1.52 9.26 -10.77
N LEU A 164 2.43 8.35 -11.14
CA LEU A 164 3.76 8.30 -10.54
C LEU A 164 4.55 9.58 -10.80
N LEU A 165 4.57 10.05 -12.06
CA LEU A 165 5.23 11.30 -12.41
C LEU A 165 4.62 12.50 -11.68
N GLY A 166 3.29 12.51 -11.51
CA GLY A 166 2.59 13.53 -10.72
C GLY A 166 2.99 13.52 -9.25
N VAL A 167 3.07 12.34 -8.63
CA VAL A 167 3.53 12.19 -7.24
C VAL A 167 4.99 12.62 -7.10
N LEU A 168 5.85 12.22 -8.02
CA LEU A 168 7.25 12.65 -8.03
C LEU A 168 7.40 14.15 -8.20
N PHE A 169 6.66 14.71 -9.16
CA PHE A 169 6.65 16.16 -9.38
C PHE A 169 6.20 16.88 -8.11
N TYR A 170 5.13 16.41 -7.46
CA TYR A 170 4.66 16.98 -6.20
C TYR A 170 5.72 16.91 -5.10
N LEU A 171 6.38 15.75 -4.94
CA LEU A 171 7.44 15.58 -3.93
C LEU A 171 8.64 16.47 -4.23
N VAL A 172 9.07 16.51 -5.50
CA VAL A 172 10.19 17.35 -5.93
C VAL A 172 9.87 18.82 -5.74
N VAL A 173 8.72 19.29 -6.20
CA VAL A 173 8.27 20.68 -6.04
C VAL A 173 8.06 21.00 -4.56
N GLY A 174 7.46 20.08 -3.79
CA GLY A 174 7.22 20.24 -2.36
C GLY A 174 8.50 20.41 -1.54
N ILE A 175 9.54 19.72 -1.94
CA ILE A 175 10.82 19.71 -1.23
C ILE A 175 11.77 20.80 -1.76
N LEU A 176 11.75 21.04 -3.08
CA LEU A 176 12.58 22.08 -3.73
C LEU A 176 11.95 23.47 -3.70
N ALA A 177 10.69 23.61 -3.29
CA ALA A 177 10.01 24.91 -3.18
C ALA A 177 10.68 25.88 -2.18
N GLY A 178 11.66 25.41 -1.37
CA GLY A 178 12.55 26.26 -0.60
C GLY A 178 13.54 27.05 -1.49
N GLU A 179 14.83 26.89 -1.25
CA GLU A 179 15.87 27.76 -1.82
C GLU A 179 16.26 27.38 -3.28
N LYS A 180 16.33 26.08 -3.60
CA LYS A 180 16.90 25.62 -4.88
C LYS A 180 15.98 25.82 -6.08
N LEU A 181 14.67 25.64 -5.91
CA LEU A 181 13.71 25.91 -6.97
C LEU A 181 13.65 27.40 -7.28
N GLN A 182 13.70 28.26 -6.25
CA GLN A 182 13.78 29.70 -6.40
C GLN A 182 15.03 30.12 -7.16
N LEU A 183 16.20 29.55 -6.82
CA LEU A 183 17.46 29.81 -7.55
C LEU A 183 17.39 29.37 -9.00
N TRP A 184 16.80 28.23 -9.29
CA TRP A 184 16.63 27.76 -10.67
C TRP A 184 15.65 28.64 -11.46
N ILE A 185 14.53 29.01 -10.85
CA ILE A 185 13.54 29.88 -11.49
C ILE A 185 14.09 31.31 -11.69
N SER A 186 14.90 31.82 -10.77
CA SER A 186 15.55 33.13 -10.92
C SER A 186 16.56 33.19 -12.09
N GLY A 187 17.04 32.04 -12.56
CA GLY A 187 17.86 31.93 -13.76
C GLY A 187 17.08 31.94 -15.09
N LEU A 188 15.73 31.88 -15.05
CA LEU A 188 14.89 31.99 -16.23
C LEU A 188 14.64 33.46 -16.60
N PRO A 189 14.26 33.75 -17.89
CA PRO A 189 13.78 35.07 -18.25
C PRO A 189 12.65 35.53 -17.33
N PRO A 190 12.61 36.81 -16.90
CA PRO A 190 11.70 37.29 -15.85
C PRO A 190 10.23 36.90 -16.06
N ASP A 191 9.72 37.08 -17.28
CA ASP A 191 8.32 36.76 -17.60
C ASP A 191 8.00 35.27 -17.47
N VAL A 192 8.94 34.40 -17.88
CA VAL A 192 8.79 32.93 -17.80
C VAL A 192 9.02 32.47 -16.37
N GLY A 193 10.01 33.03 -15.70
CA GLY A 193 10.33 32.70 -14.32
C GLY A 193 9.18 33.01 -13.37
N GLU A 194 8.53 34.16 -13.51
CA GLU A 194 7.37 34.54 -12.70
C GLU A 194 6.17 33.62 -12.95
N TRP A 195 5.89 33.32 -14.22
CA TRP A 195 4.80 32.40 -14.57
C TRP A 195 5.05 30.99 -14.03
N VAL A 196 6.26 30.45 -14.20
CA VAL A 196 6.64 29.12 -13.71
C VAL A 196 6.55 29.08 -12.19
N PHE A 197 7.08 30.09 -11.50
CA PHE A 197 7.01 30.17 -10.05
C PHE A 197 5.57 30.20 -9.54
N ASN A 198 4.74 31.07 -10.11
CA ASN A 198 3.34 31.16 -9.72
C ASN A 198 2.57 29.88 -9.99
N ALA A 199 2.78 29.21 -11.15
CA ALA A 199 2.14 27.94 -11.46
C ALA A 199 2.55 26.85 -10.48
N VAL A 200 3.85 26.71 -10.21
CA VAL A 200 4.40 25.72 -9.30
C VAL A 200 3.92 25.94 -7.87
N MET A 201 4.00 27.19 -7.37
CA MET A 201 3.56 27.54 -6.02
C MET A 201 2.05 27.34 -5.86
N ARG A 202 1.26 27.68 -6.88
CA ARG A 202 -0.18 27.43 -6.88
C ARG A 202 -0.49 25.95 -6.77
N VAL A 203 0.13 25.08 -7.57
CA VAL A 203 -0.05 23.62 -7.47
C VAL A 203 0.38 23.10 -6.10
N PHE A 204 1.45 23.64 -5.53
CA PHE A 204 1.95 23.22 -4.23
C PHE A 204 1.06 23.67 -3.08
N GLN A 205 0.55 24.89 -3.12
CA GLN A 205 -0.27 25.47 -2.04
C GLN A 205 -1.74 25.06 -2.11
N GLU A 206 -2.30 24.91 -3.32
CA GLU A 206 -3.72 24.64 -3.56
C GLU A 206 -4.05 23.15 -3.66
N ASN A 207 -3.06 22.24 -3.54
CA ASN A 207 -3.35 20.81 -3.43
C ASN A 207 -3.82 20.43 -2.02
N PRO A 208 -4.47 19.27 -1.81
CA PRO A 208 -5.00 18.88 -0.49
C PRO A 208 -3.96 18.91 0.63
N PHE A 209 -2.74 18.44 0.36
CA PHE A 209 -1.66 18.42 1.34
C PHE A 209 -1.12 19.82 1.65
N GLY A 210 -1.01 20.67 0.62
CA GLY A 210 -0.62 22.06 0.76
C GLY A 210 -1.64 22.85 1.59
N VAL A 211 -2.92 22.68 1.31
CA VAL A 211 -4.01 23.31 2.05
C VAL A 211 -4.03 22.83 3.51
N ALA A 212 -3.89 21.52 3.76
CA ALA A 212 -3.79 20.99 5.11
C ALA A 212 -2.58 21.55 5.86
N ARG A 213 -1.42 21.66 5.19
CA ARG A 213 -0.21 22.26 5.77
C ARG A 213 -0.42 23.74 6.11
N ASN A 214 -0.92 24.53 5.16
CA ASN A 214 -1.10 25.97 5.32
C ASN A 214 -2.14 26.30 6.38
N TRP A 215 -3.16 25.45 6.58
CA TRP A 215 -4.13 25.61 7.65
C TRP A 215 -3.49 25.71 9.03
N PHE A 216 -2.49 24.88 9.31
CA PHE A 216 -1.82 24.86 10.61
C PHE A 216 -0.64 25.83 10.70
N LEU A 217 0.10 26.04 9.59
CA LEU A 217 1.23 26.97 9.57
C LEU A 217 0.82 28.42 9.71
N LEU A 218 -0.30 28.81 9.13
CA LEU A 218 -0.79 30.20 9.11
C LEU A 218 -1.87 30.44 10.18
N ARG A 219 -1.90 29.60 11.21
CA ARG A 219 -2.88 29.64 12.28
C ARG A 219 -2.89 30.98 13.02
N ASP A 220 -1.72 31.57 13.23
CA ASP A 220 -1.52 32.86 13.92
C ASP A 220 -1.66 34.07 12.98
N GLY A 221 -1.97 33.84 11.69
CA GLY A 221 -2.22 34.85 10.68
C GLY A 221 -3.66 35.39 10.72
N PRO A 222 -4.09 36.16 9.68
CA PRO A 222 -5.39 36.85 9.63
C PRO A 222 -6.61 35.90 9.51
N GLY A 223 -6.54 34.74 10.07
CA GLY A 223 -7.61 33.74 10.18
C GLY A 223 -7.39 32.49 9.33
N PRO A 224 -8.12 31.40 9.63
CA PRO A 224 -8.00 30.15 8.90
C PRO A 224 -8.30 30.39 7.41
N GLN A 225 -7.53 29.74 6.53
CA GLN A 225 -7.65 29.90 5.07
C GLN A 225 -8.87 29.15 4.52
N TRP A 226 -10.06 29.53 4.97
CA TRP A 226 -11.32 28.96 4.57
C TRP A 226 -11.53 28.93 3.05
N PRO A 227 -11.22 30.01 2.28
CA PRO A 227 -11.43 29.98 0.84
C PRO A 227 -10.65 28.86 0.14
N GLY A 228 -9.39 28.68 0.45
CA GLY A 228 -8.56 27.59 -0.11
C GLY A 228 -9.04 26.20 0.33
N PHE A 229 -9.41 26.06 1.61
CA PHE A 229 -9.96 24.82 2.14
C PHE A 229 -11.28 24.44 1.45
N VAL A 230 -12.22 25.37 1.33
CA VAL A 230 -13.51 25.14 0.66
C VAL A 230 -13.31 24.85 -0.82
N ALA A 231 -12.47 25.61 -1.52
CA ALA A 231 -12.20 25.41 -2.94
C ALA A 231 -11.64 24.03 -3.22
N VAL A 232 -10.58 23.59 -2.50
CA VAL A 232 -9.95 22.28 -2.73
C VAL A 232 -10.91 21.13 -2.43
N ASN A 233 -11.74 21.25 -1.40
CA ASN A 233 -12.70 20.21 -1.07
C ASN A 233 -13.89 20.17 -2.05
N LEU A 234 -14.35 21.30 -2.56
CA LEU A 234 -15.38 21.34 -3.63
C LEU A 234 -14.84 20.73 -4.92
N ILE A 235 -13.62 21.05 -5.31
CA ILE A 235 -12.94 20.42 -6.46
C ILE A 235 -12.84 18.91 -6.23
N GLY A 236 -12.40 18.48 -5.05
CA GLY A 236 -12.33 17.08 -4.68
C GLY A 236 -13.68 16.37 -4.80
N ALA A 237 -14.76 16.98 -4.28
CA ALA A 237 -16.11 16.44 -4.40
C ALA A 237 -16.56 16.33 -5.87
N ALA A 238 -16.31 17.36 -6.69
CA ALA A 238 -16.62 17.35 -8.12
C ALA A 238 -15.86 16.23 -8.86
N VAL A 239 -14.56 16.09 -8.60
CA VAL A 239 -13.72 15.01 -9.16
C VAL A 239 -14.25 13.64 -8.72
N GLY A 240 -14.61 13.48 -7.45
CA GLY A 240 -15.21 12.24 -6.93
C GLY A 240 -16.51 11.88 -7.65
N LEU A 241 -17.38 12.85 -7.93
CA LEU A 241 -18.61 12.64 -8.70
C LEU A 241 -18.32 12.21 -10.15
N VAL A 242 -17.33 12.82 -10.81
CA VAL A 242 -16.90 12.43 -12.16
C VAL A 242 -16.36 11.00 -12.14
N PHE A 243 -15.56 10.63 -11.15
CA PHE A 243 -15.06 9.27 -10.99
C PHE A 243 -16.20 8.27 -10.76
N ALA A 244 -17.16 8.58 -9.91
CA ALA A 244 -18.32 7.73 -9.67
C ALA A 244 -19.14 7.52 -10.95
N ALA A 245 -19.43 8.58 -11.71
CA ALA A 245 -20.14 8.52 -12.98
C ALA A 245 -19.39 7.69 -14.02
N ARG A 246 -18.08 7.88 -14.12
CA ARG A 246 -17.21 7.12 -15.05
C ARG A 246 -17.16 5.64 -14.69
N ALA A 247 -16.95 5.30 -13.40
CA ALA A 247 -16.93 3.92 -12.94
C ALA A 247 -18.28 3.23 -13.18
N ALA A 248 -19.39 3.90 -12.86
CA ALA A 248 -20.73 3.39 -13.08
C ALA A 248 -21.00 3.08 -14.57
N SER A 249 -20.55 3.94 -15.49
CA SER A 249 -20.71 3.76 -16.92
C SER A 249 -19.84 2.63 -17.49
N ARG A 250 -18.65 2.41 -16.93
CA ARG A 250 -17.68 1.41 -17.41
C ARG A 250 -17.90 0.01 -16.85
N LEU A 251 -18.67 -0.16 -15.79
CA LEU A 251 -18.85 -1.44 -15.12
C LEU A 251 -19.28 -2.56 -16.08
N LYS A 252 -20.30 -2.32 -16.92
CA LYS A 252 -20.80 -3.31 -17.88
C LYS A 252 -19.77 -3.64 -18.95
N GLY A 253 -19.09 -2.63 -19.50
CA GLY A 253 -18.07 -2.82 -20.53
C GLY A 253 -16.87 -3.59 -20.01
N HIS A 254 -16.39 -3.26 -18.82
CA HIS A 254 -15.26 -3.96 -18.20
C HIS A 254 -15.58 -5.44 -17.92
N PHE A 255 -16.80 -5.73 -17.45
CA PHE A 255 -17.26 -7.10 -17.23
C PHE A 255 -17.26 -7.88 -18.56
N HIS A 256 -17.86 -7.31 -19.62
CA HIS A 256 -17.91 -7.93 -20.94
C HIS A 256 -16.50 -8.20 -21.51
N ASP A 257 -15.61 -7.19 -21.47
CA ASP A 257 -14.25 -7.32 -21.99
C ASP A 257 -13.43 -8.38 -21.26
N ARG A 258 -13.71 -8.62 -19.99
CA ARG A 258 -12.98 -9.58 -19.17
C ARG A 258 -13.46 -11.03 -19.35
N HIS A 259 -14.76 -11.23 -19.49
CA HIS A 259 -15.35 -12.57 -19.53
C HIS A 259 -15.50 -13.12 -20.95
N TYR A 260 -15.65 -12.24 -21.95
CA TYR A 260 -15.93 -12.65 -23.33
C TYR A 260 -14.79 -12.40 -24.32
N LYS A 261 -13.85 -11.51 -24.01
CA LYS A 261 -12.61 -11.42 -24.80
C LYS A 261 -11.65 -12.50 -24.33
N PRO A 262 -11.17 -13.38 -25.22
CA PRO A 262 -10.10 -14.29 -24.87
C PRO A 262 -8.92 -13.44 -24.37
N LEU A 263 -8.40 -13.80 -23.20
CA LEU A 263 -7.13 -13.26 -22.71
C LEU A 263 -6.14 -13.45 -23.85
N GLU A 264 -5.63 -12.37 -24.45
CA GLU A 264 -4.54 -12.46 -25.40
C GLU A 264 -3.48 -13.33 -24.72
N SER A 265 -3.34 -14.53 -25.23
CA SER A 265 -2.33 -15.45 -24.74
C SER A 265 -1.00 -14.78 -25.03
N THR A 266 -0.41 -14.14 -24.03
CA THR A 266 1.01 -13.85 -24.07
C THR A 266 1.65 -15.15 -24.51
N ARG A 267 2.33 -15.13 -25.68
CA ARG A 267 2.93 -16.30 -26.31
C ARG A 267 3.55 -17.16 -25.21
N PRO A 268 3.12 -18.41 -25.05
CA PRO A 268 3.68 -19.27 -24.04
C PRO A 268 5.20 -19.29 -24.29
N ASP A 269 5.96 -19.04 -23.24
CA ASP A 269 7.40 -19.26 -23.26
C ASP A 269 7.57 -20.78 -23.49
N GLN A 270 7.69 -21.16 -24.77
CA GLN A 270 7.69 -22.57 -25.22
C GLN A 270 8.94 -23.32 -24.77
N SER A 271 9.89 -22.61 -24.14
CA SER A 271 11.21 -23.12 -23.83
C SER A 271 11.33 -23.92 -22.53
N ALA A 272 10.37 -23.87 -21.65
CA ALA A 272 10.42 -24.63 -20.40
C ALA A 272 9.43 -25.81 -20.46
N GLY A 273 9.93 -27.00 -20.71
CA GLY A 273 9.18 -28.25 -20.52
C GLY A 273 8.55 -28.32 -19.12
N ILE A 274 7.48 -29.10 -18.96
CA ILE A 274 6.72 -29.21 -17.69
C ILE A 274 7.62 -29.69 -16.54
N GLY A 275 8.71 -30.43 -16.83
CA GLY A 275 9.66 -30.93 -15.84
C GLY A 275 9.03 -31.89 -14.81
N GLU A 276 9.82 -32.29 -13.83
CA GLU A 276 9.38 -33.20 -12.75
C GLU A 276 8.39 -32.59 -11.76
N ARG A 277 8.18 -31.27 -11.81
CA ARG A 277 7.30 -30.54 -10.88
C ARG A 277 6.25 -29.72 -11.61
N PRO A 278 5.19 -30.36 -12.11
CA PRO A 278 4.18 -29.72 -12.95
C PRO A 278 3.46 -28.57 -12.22
N LEU A 279 3.24 -28.69 -10.91
CA LEU A 279 2.61 -27.63 -10.11
C LEU A 279 3.49 -26.37 -10.04
N SER A 280 4.81 -26.52 -9.91
CA SER A 280 5.75 -25.38 -9.90
C SER A 280 5.78 -24.68 -11.26
N TRP A 281 5.80 -25.45 -12.35
CA TRP A 281 5.72 -24.91 -13.71
C TRP A 281 4.43 -24.11 -13.92
N TRP A 282 3.29 -24.69 -13.52
CA TRP A 282 2.00 -24.03 -13.62
C TRP A 282 1.92 -22.74 -12.77
N ALA A 283 2.39 -22.79 -11.52
CA ALA A 283 2.39 -21.65 -10.62
C ALA A 283 3.23 -20.48 -11.15
N VAL A 284 4.43 -20.76 -11.67
CA VAL A 284 5.31 -19.77 -12.30
C VAL A 284 4.65 -19.12 -13.50
N ARG A 285 4.07 -19.91 -14.39
CA ARG A 285 3.37 -19.42 -15.57
C ARG A 285 2.20 -18.51 -15.19
N ARG A 286 1.39 -18.95 -14.22
CA ARG A 286 0.22 -18.20 -13.76
C ARG A 286 0.59 -16.87 -13.09
N VAL A 287 1.64 -16.85 -12.29
CA VAL A 287 2.15 -15.64 -11.66
C VAL A 287 2.64 -14.64 -12.70
N MET A 288 3.26 -15.09 -13.77
CA MET A 288 3.77 -14.22 -14.84
C MET A 288 2.65 -13.59 -15.67
N GLU A 289 1.50 -14.23 -15.80
CA GLU A 289 0.33 -13.65 -16.47
C GLU A 289 -0.21 -12.39 -15.77
N TYR A 290 -0.05 -12.31 -14.44
CA TYR A 290 -0.55 -11.20 -13.61
C TYR A 290 0.54 -10.19 -13.20
N SER A 291 1.80 -10.42 -13.54
CA SER A 291 2.89 -9.55 -13.10
C SER A 291 3.06 -8.33 -14.00
N GLY A 292 2.71 -7.17 -13.48
CA GLY A 292 3.13 -5.88 -14.06
C GLY A 292 4.64 -5.68 -13.87
N ARG A 293 5.45 -5.86 -14.93
CA ARG A 293 6.90 -5.61 -14.87
C ARG A 293 7.24 -4.13 -14.70
N VAL A 294 6.31 -3.24 -15.06
CA VAL A 294 6.50 -1.79 -14.98
C VAL A 294 6.87 -1.35 -13.56
N ASN A 295 6.19 -1.87 -12.54
CA ASN A 295 6.48 -1.51 -11.15
C ASN A 295 7.89 -1.91 -10.71
N VAL A 296 8.41 -3.03 -11.23
CA VAL A 296 9.78 -3.48 -10.94
C VAL A 296 10.79 -2.55 -11.59
N TYR A 297 10.58 -2.16 -12.84
CA TYR A 297 11.48 -1.24 -13.53
C TYR A 297 11.48 0.15 -12.88
N LEU A 298 10.32 0.63 -12.45
CA LEU A 298 10.22 1.90 -11.76
C LEU A 298 10.91 1.85 -10.39
N ALA A 299 10.57 0.87 -9.56
CA ALA A 299 11.22 0.68 -8.27
C ALA A 299 12.75 0.48 -8.43
N GLY A 300 13.14 -0.33 -9.43
CA GLY A 300 14.55 -0.56 -9.76
C GLY A 300 15.26 0.71 -10.19
N GLY A 301 14.68 1.49 -11.09
CA GLY A 301 15.26 2.75 -11.56
C GLY A 301 15.46 3.75 -10.42
N PHE A 302 14.45 3.90 -9.54
CA PHE A 302 14.58 4.77 -8.37
C PHE A 302 15.60 4.28 -7.36
N CYS A 303 15.62 2.99 -7.06
CA CYS A 303 16.60 2.44 -6.13
C CYS A 303 18.03 2.48 -6.70
N LEU A 304 18.21 2.31 -8.01
CA LEU A 304 19.50 2.49 -8.67
C LEU A 304 19.98 3.94 -8.57
N LEU A 305 19.09 4.90 -8.86
CA LEU A 305 19.42 6.31 -8.74
C LEU A 305 19.73 6.70 -7.28
N TYR A 306 18.97 6.18 -6.33
CA TYR A 306 19.25 6.35 -4.91
C TYR A 306 20.57 5.72 -4.49
N SER A 307 20.90 4.53 -4.98
CA SER A 307 22.18 3.88 -4.73
C SER A 307 23.35 4.70 -5.28
N ALA A 308 23.21 5.24 -6.49
CA ALA A 308 24.18 6.17 -7.06
C ALA A 308 24.36 7.45 -6.22
N PHE A 309 23.26 8.03 -5.72
CA PHE A 309 23.30 9.16 -4.80
C PHE A 309 24.05 8.84 -3.50
N ILE A 310 23.79 7.66 -2.91
CA ILE A 310 24.46 7.23 -1.67
C ILE A 310 25.97 7.10 -1.91
N VAL A 311 26.36 6.47 -3.01
CA VAL A 311 27.79 6.23 -3.34
C VAL A 311 28.50 7.53 -3.72
N ALA A 312 27.85 8.42 -4.46
CA ALA A 312 28.42 9.70 -4.84
C ALA A 312 28.65 10.62 -3.62
N GLY A 313 27.79 10.54 -2.58
CA GLY A 313 27.93 11.36 -1.38
C GLY A 313 28.03 12.85 -1.69
N ASP A 314 29.14 13.48 -1.28
CA ASP A 314 29.40 14.91 -1.51
C ASP A 314 29.72 15.26 -2.97
N HIS A 315 30.02 14.26 -3.82
CA HIS A 315 30.26 14.43 -5.26
C HIS A 315 28.96 14.39 -6.08
N TRP A 316 27.80 14.27 -5.41
CA TRP A 316 26.52 14.29 -6.11
C TRP A 316 26.30 15.66 -6.75
N PRO A 317 25.97 15.72 -8.06
CA PRO A 317 25.77 16.98 -8.75
C PRO A 317 24.66 17.82 -8.15
N ASP A 318 24.96 19.07 -7.79
CA ASP A 318 23.98 19.97 -7.14
C ASP A 318 22.74 20.24 -7.99
N TRP A 319 22.90 20.25 -9.33
CA TRP A 319 21.79 20.44 -10.26
C TRP A 319 20.76 19.29 -10.24
N MET A 320 21.17 18.07 -9.85
CA MET A 320 20.23 16.94 -9.68
C MET A 320 19.43 17.04 -8.39
N GLY A 321 19.85 17.87 -7.43
CA GLY A 321 19.21 18.02 -6.14
C GLY A 321 19.23 16.74 -5.28
N ARG A 322 18.98 16.90 -3.99
CA ARG A 322 18.87 15.79 -3.02
C ARG A 322 17.41 15.42 -2.71
N ALA A 323 16.51 16.28 -3.13
CA ALA A 323 15.08 16.22 -2.82
C ALA A 323 14.37 14.92 -3.19
N PRO A 324 14.60 14.29 -4.37
CA PRO A 324 13.92 13.05 -4.72
C PRO A 324 14.21 11.90 -3.78
N PHE A 325 15.35 11.96 -3.09
CA PHE A 325 15.82 10.91 -2.18
C PHE A 325 15.36 11.09 -0.73
N LEU A 326 14.83 12.26 -0.39
CA LEU A 326 14.34 12.53 0.96
C LEU A 326 13.25 11.54 1.37
N ILE A 327 12.42 11.08 0.45
CA ILE A 327 11.40 10.07 0.74
C ILE A 327 12.04 8.75 1.22
N PHE A 328 13.16 8.36 0.66
CA PHE A 328 13.88 7.16 1.08
C PHE A 328 14.56 7.37 2.43
N GLU A 329 15.14 8.55 2.67
CA GLU A 329 15.74 8.90 3.95
C GLU A 329 14.68 8.98 5.07
N LEU A 330 13.52 9.58 4.79
CA LEU A 330 12.36 9.60 5.72
C LEU A 330 11.81 8.19 5.98
N TRP A 331 11.88 7.30 5.00
CA TRP A 331 11.48 5.90 5.16
C TRP A 331 12.50 5.08 5.98
N GLY A 332 13.59 5.68 6.44
CA GLY A 332 14.65 5.04 7.24
C GLY A 332 15.92 4.72 6.45
N GLY A 333 16.08 5.34 5.29
CA GLY A 333 17.31 5.24 4.49
C GLY A 333 17.54 3.89 3.82
N PRO A 334 18.78 3.62 3.39
CA PRO A 334 19.13 2.44 2.61
C PRO A 334 18.73 1.11 3.25
N PRO A 335 18.93 0.87 4.56
CA PRO A 335 18.60 -0.43 5.15
C PRO A 335 17.10 -0.71 5.13
N MET A 336 16.25 0.31 5.29
CA MET A 336 14.80 0.12 5.24
C MET A 336 14.29 -0.04 3.81
N VAL A 337 14.89 0.66 2.84
CA VAL A 337 14.58 0.46 1.41
C VAL A 337 14.92 -0.97 0.99
N ALA A 338 16.10 -1.48 1.36
CA ALA A 338 16.49 -2.86 1.07
C ALA A 338 15.57 -3.87 1.77
N ALA A 339 15.17 -3.64 3.05
CA ALA A 339 14.20 -4.46 3.76
C ALA A 339 12.86 -4.51 3.03
N SER A 340 12.35 -3.36 2.59
CA SER A 340 11.11 -3.27 1.82
C SER A 340 11.19 -4.06 0.50
N MET A 341 12.33 -4.01 -0.20
CA MET A 341 12.55 -4.80 -1.42
C MET A 341 12.57 -6.30 -1.14
N CYS A 342 13.17 -6.75 -0.03
CA CYS A 342 13.13 -8.15 0.39
C CYS A 342 11.72 -8.64 0.70
N VAL A 343 10.92 -7.84 1.38
CA VAL A 343 9.51 -8.15 1.64
C VAL A 343 8.73 -8.23 0.33
N LEU A 344 8.89 -7.24 -0.57
CA LEU A 344 8.23 -7.24 -1.89
C LEU A 344 8.63 -8.44 -2.75
N ALA A 345 9.85 -8.94 -2.61
CA ALA A 345 10.32 -10.15 -3.27
C ALA A 345 9.59 -11.42 -2.78
N ALA A 346 9.20 -11.46 -1.51
CA ALA A 346 8.57 -12.63 -0.88
C ALA A 346 7.04 -12.61 -0.90
N VAL A 347 6.42 -11.42 -0.83
CA VAL A 347 4.96 -11.23 -0.78
C VAL A 347 4.20 -12.00 -1.88
N PRO A 348 4.71 -12.18 -3.11
CA PRO A 348 4.03 -13.00 -4.10
C PRO A 348 3.67 -14.41 -3.64
N ALA A 349 4.34 -14.94 -2.62
CA ALA A 349 4.00 -16.24 -2.02
C ALA A 349 2.55 -16.29 -1.49
N ALA A 350 1.99 -15.16 -1.03
CA ALA A 350 0.61 -15.10 -0.56
C ALA A 350 -0.43 -15.16 -1.70
N PHE A 351 -0.02 -14.86 -2.93
CA PHE A 351 -0.91 -14.75 -4.10
C PHE A 351 -0.77 -15.92 -5.08
N GLN A 352 -0.34 -17.07 -4.60
CA GLN A 352 0.11 -18.16 -5.43
C GLN A 352 -0.97 -18.84 -6.21
N PHE A 353 -0.53 -19.54 -7.24
CA PHE A 353 -1.27 -20.46 -8.08
C PHE A 353 -2.35 -19.82 -8.95
N GLY A 354 -2.47 -18.50 -9.01
CA GLY A 354 -3.67 -17.91 -9.59
C GLY A 354 -4.93 -18.40 -8.88
N LEU A 355 -4.79 -19.02 -7.69
CA LEU A 355 -5.89 -19.30 -6.79
C LEU A 355 -6.45 -17.99 -6.21
N TRP A 356 -5.69 -16.93 -6.25
CA TRP A 356 -6.22 -15.59 -6.21
C TRP A 356 -6.90 -15.26 -7.54
N ASP A 357 -7.97 -15.96 -7.82
CA ASP A 357 -8.88 -15.52 -8.86
C ASP A 357 -9.86 -14.51 -8.24
N PRO A 358 -10.17 -13.43 -8.97
CA PRO A 358 -11.17 -12.47 -8.56
C PRO A 358 -12.57 -13.07 -8.38
N THR A 359 -12.87 -14.22 -8.98
CA THR A 359 -14.13 -14.92 -8.80
C THR A 359 -13.95 -16.07 -7.79
N VAL A 360 -14.61 -15.96 -6.64
CA VAL A 360 -14.54 -16.96 -5.57
C VAL A 360 -14.89 -18.37 -6.11
N ALA A 361 -15.79 -18.44 -7.09
CA ALA A 361 -16.21 -19.68 -7.72
C ALA A 361 -15.10 -20.40 -8.50
N ASP A 362 -14.39 -19.68 -9.37
CA ASP A 362 -13.29 -20.27 -10.15
C ASP A 362 -12.14 -20.68 -9.25
N ARG A 363 -11.88 -19.90 -8.21
CA ARG A 363 -10.90 -20.23 -7.19
C ARG A 363 -11.23 -21.54 -6.47
N CYS A 364 -12.48 -21.72 -6.04
CA CYS A 364 -12.94 -22.94 -5.38
C CYS A 364 -12.88 -24.14 -6.32
N LYS A 365 -13.33 -24.02 -7.57
CA LYS A 365 -13.26 -25.11 -8.56
C LYS A 365 -11.82 -25.57 -8.83
N ARG A 366 -10.89 -24.63 -8.96
CA ARG A 366 -9.46 -24.96 -9.16
C ARG A 366 -8.86 -25.60 -7.93
N LEU A 367 -9.20 -25.10 -6.74
CA LEU A 367 -8.73 -25.68 -5.49
C LEU A 367 -9.28 -27.10 -5.31
N GLU A 368 -10.55 -27.32 -5.60
CA GLU A 368 -11.18 -28.63 -5.58
C GLU A 368 -10.46 -29.63 -6.50
N LEU A 369 -10.18 -29.23 -7.76
CA LEU A 369 -9.39 -30.05 -8.69
C LEU A 369 -7.98 -30.35 -8.17
N LEU A 370 -7.31 -29.37 -7.55
CA LEU A 370 -5.98 -29.58 -6.97
C LEU A 370 -6.02 -30.50 -5.75
N LEU A 371 -7.06 -30.42 -4.91
CA LEU A 371 -7.23 -31.28 -3.74
C LEU A 371 -7.64 -32.73 -4.09
N LEU A 372 -8.11 -32.97 -5.32
CA LEU A 372 -8.36 -34.32 -5.85
C LEU A 372 -7.09 -35.02 -6.38
N THR A 373 -5.97 -34.29 -6.46
CA THR A 373 -4.68 -34.85 -6.87
C THR A 373 -3.84 -35.24 -5.63
N ASP A 374 -2.92 -36.19 -5.80
CA ASP A 374 -2.00 -36.65 -4.73
C ASP A 374 -0.87 -35.66 -4.42
N LEU A 375 -1.17 -34.35 -4.45
CA LEU A 375 -0.20 -33.31 -4.17
C LEU A 375 0.04 -33.19 -2.66
N SER A 376 1.30 -33.26 -2.29
CA SER A 376 1.75 -33.06 -0.90
C SER A 376 1.89 -31.57 -0.54
N ALA A 377 1.90 -31.27 0.76
CA ALA A 377 2.21 -29.92 1.25
C ALA A 377 3.58 -29.42 0.75
N GLY A 378 4.53 -30.35 0.55
CA GLY A 378 5.83 -30.06 -0.05
C GLY A 378 5.74 -29.54 -1.49
N ASP A 379 4.84 -30.11 -2.31
CA ASP A 379 4.64 -29.66 -3.70
C ASP A 379 4.08 -28.25 -3.74
N TYR A 380 3.11 -27.93 -2.88
CA TYR A 380 2.60 -26.57 -2.71
C TYR A 380 3.69 -25.59 -2.26
N TRP A 381 4.56 -26.00 -1.34
CA TRP A 381 5.68 -25.19 -0.86
C TRP A 381 6.68 -24.91 -1.98
N HIS A 382 7.08 -25.93 -2.72
CA HIS A 382 8.01 -25.78 -3.84
C HIS A 382 7.46 -24.91 -4.96
N ALA A 383 6.20 -25.11 -5.30
CA ALA A 383 5.50 -24.29 -6.29
C ALA A 383 5.41 -22.82 -5.84
N SER A 384 5.13 -22.61 -4.57
CA SER A 384 5.12 -21.30 -3.92
C SER A 384 6.44 -20.59 -4.03
N ARG A 385 7.50 -21.30 -3.69
CA ARG A 385 8.87 -20.77 -3.74
C ARG A 385 9.28 -20.43 -5.18
N ALA A 386 8.98 -21.30 -6.13
CA ALA A 386 9.29 -21.07 -7.54
C ALA A 386 8.55 -19.82 -8.08
N ALA A 387 7.26 -19.68 -7.78
CA ALA A 387 6.45 -18.53 -8.19
C ALA A 387 6.92 -17.23 -7.54
N ALA A 388 7.17 -17.23 -6.23
CA ALA A 388 7.67 -16.08 -5.50
C ALA A 388 9.05 -15.64 -6.00
N TRP A 389 9.96 -16.59 -6.20
CA TRP A 389 11.29 -16.31 -6.74
C TRP A 389 11.23 -15.73 -8.15
N ARG A 390 10.47 -16.36 -9.05
CA ARG A 390 10.36 -15.89 -10.45
C ARG A 390 9.82 -14.47 -10.56
N ARG A 391 8.88 -14.11 -9.71
CA ARG A 391 8.29 -12.76 -9.68
C ARG A 391 9.11 -11.77 -8.88
N GLY A 392 9.69 -12.21 -7.76
CA GLY A 392 10.30 -11.36 -6.75
C GLY A 392 11.81 -11.17 -6.90
N ARG A 393 12.49 -12.03 -7.66
CA ARG A 393 13.97 -12.02 -7.76
C ARG A 393 14.54 -10.65 -8.13
N ASP A 394 13.85 -9.90 -8.98
CA ASP A 394 14.33 -8.60 -9.43
C ASP A 394 14.33 -7.58 -8.27
N TYR A 395 13.33 -7.61 -7.39
CA TYR A 395 13.34 -6.83 -6.15
C TYR A 395 14.46 -7.26 -5.20
N PHE A 396 14.74 -8.56 -5.13
CA PHE A 396 15.83 -9.07 -4.31
C PHE A 396 17.20 -8.57 -4.82
N TRP A 397 17.42 -8.56 -6.14
CA TRP A 397 18.62 -7.99 -6.74
C TRP A 397 18.75 -6.49 -6.49
N ILE A 398 17.64 -5.74 -6.52
CA ILE A 398 17.61 -4.32 -6.14
C ILE A 398 18.07 -4.16 -4.68
N ALA A 399 17.59 -4.99 -3.76
CA ALA A 399 18.04 -4.97 -2.37
C ALA A 399 19.55 -5.23 -2.25
N CYS A 400 20.09 -6.19 -3.02
CA CYS A 400 21.52 -6.45 -3.05
C CYS A 400 22.33 -5.22 -3.51
N ILE A 401 21.87 -4.51 -4.53
CA ILE A 401 22.52 -3.29 -5.02
C ILE A 401 22.53 -2.21 -3.93
N VAL A 402 21.42 -2.04 -3.21
CA VAL A 402 21.34 -1.06 -2.12
C VAL A 402 22.29 -1.41 -0.97
N TRP A 403 22.45 -2.69 -0.62
CA TRP A 403 23.42 -3.10 0.41
C TRP A 403 24.87 -2.89 -0.03
N VAL A 404 25.19 -3.17 -1.31
CA VAL A 404 26.51 -2.88 -1.87
C VAL A 404 26.78 -1.37 -1.84
N ALA A 405 25.81 -0.55 -2.25
CA ALA A 405 25.93 0.90 -2.20
C ALA A 405 26.16 1.40 -0.77
N LEU A 406 25.46 0.84 0.21
CA LEU A 406 25.63 1.16 1.62
C LEU A 406 27.04 0.84 2.12
N ALA A 407 27.58 -0.31 1.74
CA ALA A 407 28.94 -0.72 2.11
C ALA A 407 30.01 0.15 1.45
N VAL A 408 29.85 0.47 0.15
CA VAL A 408 30.82 1.26 -0.63
C VAL A 408 30.82 2.72 -0.23
N SER A 409 29.66 3.28 0.14
CA SER A 409 29.53 4.69 0.52
C SER A 409 30.15 5.05 1.87
N GLY A 410 30.60 4.08 2.66
CA GLY A 410 31.11 4.31 4.02
C GLY A 410 30.08 4.76 5.05
N ARG A 411 28.78 4.83 4.69
CA ARG A 411 27.69 5.18 5.64
C ARG A 411 27.49 4.12 6.73
N ALA A 412 27.94 2.90 6.49
CA ALA A 412 28.02 1.83 7.47
C ALA A 412 29.30 1.02 7.26
N HIS A 413 29.82 0.45 8.34
CA HIS A 413 30.92 -0.48 8.21
C HIS A 413 30.51 -1.72 7.41
N TRP A 414 31.47 -2.33 6.70
CA TRP A 414 31.19 -3.49 5.84
C TRP A 414 30.50 -4.64 6.59
N TYR A 415 30.87 -4.88 7.87
CA TYR A 415 30.26 -5.93 8.70
C TYR A 415 28.81 -5.59 9.11
N GLN A 416 28.48 -4.30 9.29
CA GLN A 416 27.10 -3.85 9.55
C GLN A 416 26.22 -4.04 8.30
N SER A 417 26.77 -3.72 7.12
CA SER A 417 26.09 -3.95 5.84
C SER A 417 25.85 -5.44 5.59
N LEU A 418 26.81 -6.29 5.95
CA LEU A 418 26.68 -7.74 5.86
C LEU A 418 25.63 -8.27 6.84
N ALA A 419 25.61 -7.76 8.08
CA ALA A 419 24.59 -8.12 9.07
C ALA A 419 23.19 -7.67 8.62
N ALA A 420 23.04 -6.46 8.05
CA ALA A 420 21.80 -5.98 7.47
C ALA A 420 21.35 -6.84 6.29
N ALA A 421 22.26 -7.27 5.43
CA ALA A 421 21.97 -8.18 4.32
C ALA A 421 21.50 -9.56 4.82
N ALA A 422 22.17 -10.12 5.84
CA ALA A 422 21.73 -11.36 6.49
C ALA A 422 20.32 -11.20 7.10
N GLY A 423 20.05 -10.06 7.75
CA GLY A 423 18.72 -9.66 8.23
C GLY A 423 17.70 -9.62 7.10
N GLY A 424 18.07 -9.10 5.93
CA GLY A 424 17.22 -9.06 4.74
C GLY A 424 16.86 -10.43 4.19
N VAL A 425 17.81 -11.36 4.15
CA VAL A 425 17.55 -12.75 3.75
C VAL A 425 16.60 -13.42 4.75
N ALA A 426 16.81 -13.23 6.06
CA ALA A 426 15.93 -13.77 7.09
C ALA A 426 14.52 -13.16 7.00
N LEU A 427 14.42 -11.86 6.75
CA LEU A 427 13.15 -11.15 6.55
C LEU A 427 12.42 -11.65 5.29
N TRP A 428 13.15 -11.90 4.19
CA TRP A 428 12.60 -12.52 3.00
C TRP A 428 12.02 -13.90 3.29
N ALA A 429 12.78 -14.74 4.01
CA ALA A 429 12.35 -16.09 4.37
C ALA A 429 11.12 -16.08 5.29
N PHE A 430 11.10 -15.17 6.27
CA PHE A 430 9.95 -14.96 7.15
C PHE A 430 8.72 -14.50 6.37
N SER A 431 8.86 -13.50 5.53
CA SER A 431 7.78 -12.97 4.70
C SER A 431 7.24 -14.02 3.74
N PHE A 432 8.10 -14.86 3.19
CA PHE A 432 7.73 -16.01 2.38
C PHE A 432 6.91 -17.03 3.18
N ALA A 433 7.38 -17.42 4.37
CA ALA A 433 6.67 -18.38 5.23
C ALA A 433 5.29 -17.87 5.66
N VAL A 434 5.20 -16.57 6.03
CA VAL A 434 3.93 -15.90 6.36
C VAL A 434 3.01 -15.86 5.13
N GLY A 435 3.55 -15.55 3.96
CA GLY A 435 2.80 -15.54 2.70
C GLY A 435 2.26 -16.93 2.34
N PHE A 436 3.06 -17.98 2.48
CA PHE A 436 2.62 -19.36 2.25
C PHE A 436 1.52 -19.77 3.24
N ARG A 437 1.66 -19.42 4.50
CA ARG A 437 0.62 -19.69 5.50
C ARG A 437 -0.67 -18.92 5.19
N ALA A 438 -0.58 -17.65 4.80
CA ALA A 438 -1.74 -16.86 4.39
C ALA A 438 -2.46 -17.48 3.19
N PHE A 439 -1.71 -18.01 2.23
CA PHE A 439 -2.25 -18.78 1.13
C PHE A 439 -3.00 -20.03 1.61
N SER A 440 -2.37 -20.88 2.44
CA SER A 440 -2.96 -22.14 2.89
C SER A 440 -4.22 -21.94 3.76
N THR A 441 -4.26 -20.86 4.56
CA THR A 441 -5.44 -20.53 5.39
C THR A 441 -6.52 -19.76 4.65
N GLY A 442 -6.28 -19.36 3.39
CA GLY A 442 -7.22 -18.54 2.61
C GLY A 442 -7.42 -17.13 3.18
N THR A 443 -6.51 -16.64 4.04
CA THR A 443 -6.57 -15.27 4.58
C THR A 443 -6.36 -14.24 3.46
N GLN A 444 -6.85 -13.02 3.67
CA GLN A 444 -6.70 -11.95 2.68
C GLN A 444 -5.21 -11.62 2.48
N ALA A 445 -4.69 -11.99 1.33
CA ALA A 445 -3.29 -11.77 0.96
C ALA A 445 -2.89 -10.29 1.02
N GLY A 446 -3.82 -9.38 0.68
CA GLY A 446 -3.61 -7.94 0.76
C GLY A 446 -3.32 -7.44 2.18
N GLY A 447 -4.05 -7.93 3.18
CA GLY A 447 -3.81 -7.59 4.59
C GLY A 447 -2.45 -8.08 5.09
N THR A 448 -2.07 -9.30 4.70
CA THR A 448 -0.75 -9.86 5.01
C THR A 448 0.36 -9.05 4.35
N ALA A 449 0.20 -8.68 3.08
CA ALA A 449 1.15 -7.85 2.36
C ALA A 449 1.30 -6.47 3.02
N SER A 450 0.19 -5.82 3.37
CA SER A 450 0.20 -4.51 4.04
C SER A 450 0.88 -4.56 5.42
N MET A 451 0.63 -5.62 6.20
CA MET A 451 1.28 -5.79 7.49
C MET A 451 2.80 -5.94 7.35
N LEU A 452 3.25 -6.72 6.37
CA LEU A 452 4.67 -6.93 6.13
C LEU A 452 5.37 -5.69 5.56
N THR A 453 4.72 -4.96 4.65
CA THR A 453 5.35 -3.83 3.95
C THR A 453 5.26 -2.51 4.70
N LEU A 454 4.19 -2.28 5.45
CA LEU A 454 3.92 -1.02 6.15
C LEU A 454 3.82 -1.21 7.66
N GLY A 455 3.13 -2.24 8.13
CA GLY A 455 2.85 -2.42 9.55
C GLY A 455 4.10 -2.62 10.39
N PHE A 456 5.01 -3.50 9.98
CA PHE A 456 6.26 -3.72 10.72
C PHE A 456 7.22 -2.53 10.66
N PRO A 457 7.47 -1.87 9.51
CA PRO A 457 8.24 -0.63 9.49
C PRO A 457 7.68 0.45 10.41
N LEU A 458 6.37 0.71 10.34
CA LEU A 458 5.74 1.73 11.18
C LEU A 458 5.83 1.37 12.68
N LEU A 459 5.61 0.10 13.03
CA LEU A 459 5.78 -0.38 14.41
C LEU A 459 7.23 -0.20 14.88
N LEU A 460 8.20 -0.53 14.03
CA LEU A 460 9.61 -0.33 14.34
C LEU A 460 9.89 1.14 14.66
N PHE A 461 9.46 2.06 13.81
CA PHE A 461 9.67 3.49 14.03
C PHE A 461 8.96 4.00 15.29
N ALA A 462 7.73 3.54 15.55
CA ALA A 462 7.00 3.93 16.75
C ALA A 462 7.74 3.48 18.03
N LEU A 463 8.27 2.26 18.06
CA LEU A 463 9.04 1.77 19.20
C LEU A 463 10.37 2.50 19.36
N LEU A 464 11.04 2.85 18.26
CA LEU A 464 12.28 3.62 18.30
C LEU A 464 12.06 5.07 18.74
N GLN A 465 10.93 5.68 18.39
CA GLN A 465 10.55 7.01 18.87
C GLN A 465 10.18 7.01 20.36
N ALA A 466 9.74 5.87 20.88
CA ALA A 466 9.44 5.68 22.30
C ALA A 466 10.67 5.23 23.13
N ASP A 467 11.88 5.28 22.54
CA ASP A 467 13.14 4.83 23.16
C ASP A 467 13.12 3.36 23.63
N LEU A 468 12.27 2.53 23.01
CA LEU A 468 12.12 1.10 23.31
C LEU A 468 12.96 0.23 22.36
N GLU A 469 14.23 0.60 22.10
CA GLU A 469 15.11 -0.09 21.16
C GLU A 469 15.24 -1.61 21.43
N PRO A 470 15.38 -2.10 22.69
CA PRO A 470 15.43 -3.53 22.95
C PRO A 470 14.17 -4.29 22.52
N VAL A 471 12.99 -3.66 22.62
CA VAL A 471 11.72 -4.23 22.17
C VAL A 471 11.61 -4.13 20.64
N ALA A 472 12.04 -3.03 20.08
CA ALA A 472 12.07 -2.78 18.62
C ALA A 472 12.90 -3.84 17.88
N ALA A 473 13.95 -4.40 18.52
CA ALA A 473 14.79 -5.45 17.93
C ALA A 473 14.01 -6.73 17.55
N PHE A 474 12.87 -6.99 18.18
CA PHE A 474 12.01 -8.15 17.87
C PHE A 474 11.04 -7.90 16.70
N VAL A 475 10.97 -6.68 16.18
CA VAL A 475 10.21 -6.40 14.96
C VAL A 475 10.97 -6.96 13.75
N PRO A 476 10.34 -7.71 12.84
CA PRO A 476 11.04 -8.38 11.74
C PRO A 476 11.94 -7.47 10.89
N THR A 477 11.51 -6.23 10.64
CA THR A 477 12.28 -5.24 9.85
C THR A 477 13.51 -4.70 10.59
N ALA A 478 13.56 -4.81 11.92
CA ALA A 478 14.69 -4.43 12.73
C ALA A 478 15.97 -5.23 12.38
N ALA A 479 15.81 -6.47 11.92
CA ALA A 479 16.92 -7.30 11.50
C ALA A 479 17.79 -6.66 10.41
N CYS A 480 17.19 -5.84 9.53
CA CYS A 480 17.91 -5.09 8.49
C CYS A 480 18.33 -3.69 8.97
N TYR A 481 17.53 -3.06 9.81
CA TYR A 481 17.64 -1.65 10.14
C TYR A 481 18.65 -1.36 11.26
N LEU A 482 18.55 -2.11 12.36
CA LEU A 482 19.35 -1.84 13.56
C LEU A 482 20.87 -2.02 13.37
N PRO A 483 21.39 -2.99 12.60
CA PRO A 483 22.83 -3.11 12.39
C PRO A 483 23.47 -1.84 11.84
N VAL A 484 22.74 -1.10 10.99
CA VAL A 484 23.21 0.14 10.37
C VAL A 484 23.03 1.33 11.30
N ARG A 485 21.92 1.38 12.08
CA ARG A 485 21.60 2.50 12.96
C ARG A 485 22.40 2.46 14.27
N SER A 486 22.33 1.33 14.98
CA SER A 486 22.83 1.20 16.37
C SER A 486 24.00 0.22 16.47
N GLY A 487 24.40 -0.40 15.33
CA GLY A 487 25.41 -1.43 15.31
C GLY A 487 24.88 -2.83 15.67
N ILE A 488 25.80 -3.79 15.76
CA ILE A 488 25.48 -5.17 16.12
C ILE A 488 25.45 -5.28 17.64
N THR A 489 24.24 -5.12 18.21
CA THR A 489 24.01 -5.23 19.65
C THR A 489 23.52 -6.62 20.02
N TRP A 490 23.56 -6.97 21.31
CA TRP A 490 22.95 -8.21 21.81
C TRP A 490 21.43 -8.25 21.56
N ALA A 491 20.76 -7.11 21.66
CA ALA A 491 19.33 -7.00 21.39
C ALA A 491 19.01 -7.35 19.94
N TRP A 492 19.79 -6.82 19.00
CA TRP A 492 19.69 -7.20 17.58
C TRP A 492 19.91 -8.70 17.37
N ALA A 493 20.95 -9.28 18.00
CA ALA A 493 21.23 -10.71 17.86
C ALA A 493 20.08 -11.57 18.37
N ALA A 494 19.48 -11.21 19.52
CA ALA A 494 18.30 -11.88 20.07
C ALA A 494 17.09 -11.74 19.14
N GLY A 495 16.82 -10.54 18.61
CA GLY A 495 15.74 -10.29 17.66
C GLY A 495 15.94 -11.07 16.35
N PHE A 496 17.15 -11.11 15.82
CA PHE A 496 17.50 -11.89 14.63
C PHE A 496 17.29 -13.39 14.84
N ALA A 497 17.76 -13.95 15.98
CA ALA A 497 17.53 -15.34 16.33
C ALA A 497 16.02 -15.65 16.47
N THR A 498 15.28 -14.73 17.08
CA THR A 498 13.81 -14.85 17.20
C THR A 498 13.13 -14.84 15.84
N LEU A 499 13.57 -13.99 14.90
CA LEU A 499 13.06 -13.96 13.53
C LEU A 499 13.29 -15.29 12.80
N ILE A 500 14.48 -15.89 12.95
CA ILE A 500 14.78 -17.23 12.39
C ILE A 500 13.87 -18.28 13.02
N ALA A 501 13.76 -18.30 14.34
CA ALA A 501 12.88 -19.24 15.04
C ALA A 501 11.41 -19.09 14.63
N ALA A 502 10.92 -17.86 14.55
CA ALA A 502 9.57 -17.55 14.07
C ALA A 502 9.37 -18.03 12.62
N THR A 503 10.36 -17.84 11.75
CA THR A 503 10.33 -18.33 10.36
C THR A 503 10.15 -19.85 10.32
N VAL A 504 10.94 -20.59 11.10
CA VAL A 504 10.85 -22.06 11.17
C VAL A 504 9.50 -22.51 11.70
N VAL A 505 9.00 -21.87 12.76
CA VAL A 505 7.70 -22.20 13.36
C VAL A 505 6.56 -21.93 12.37
N VAL A 506 6.56 -20.77 11.72
CA VAL A 506 5.52 -20.41 10.74
C VAL A 506 5.56 -21.34 9.54
N ALA A 507 6.75 -21.66 9.02
CA ALA A 507 6.93 -22.58 7.89
C ALA A 507 6.43 -23.99 8.25
N ARG A 508 6.85 -24.54 9.41
CA ARG A 508 6.40 -25.87 9.87
C ARG A 508 4.88 -25.91 10.06
N ARG A 509 4.29 -24.89 10.70
CA ARG A 509 2.83 -24.80 10.87
C ARG A 509 2.11 -24.65 9.53
N GLY A 510 2.68 -23.92 8.58
CA GLY A 510 2.14 -23.77 7.22
C GLY A 510 2.15 -25.11 6.48
N LEU A 511 3.25 -25.86 6.55
CA LEU A 511 3.39 -27.18 5.91
C LEU A 511 2.49 -28.22 6.58
N ALA A 512 2.55 -28.35 7.92
CA ALA A 512 1.80 -29.37 8.65
C ALA A 512 0.27 -29.23 8.49
N GLY A 513 -0.22 -27.99 8.32
CA GLY A 513 -1.65 -27.72 8.22
C GLY A 513 -2.14 -27.47 6.78
N CYS A 514 -1.28 -27.53 5.75
CA CYS A 514 -1.60 -27.05 4.42
C CYS A 514 -2.88 -27.69 3.85
N ASP A 515 -2.94 -29.01 3.79
CA ASP A 515 -4.11 -29.73 3.22
C ASP A 515 -5.38 -29.51 4.04
N ALA A 516 -5.26 -29.64 5.37
CA ALA A 516 -6.38 -29.43 6.28
C ALA A 516 -6.92 -27.99 6.19
N ASN A 517 -6.03 -27.00 6.09
CA ASN A 517 -6.41 -25.61 5.96
C ASN A 517 -7.05 -25.31 4.62
N LEU A 518 -6.53 -25.88 3.51
CA LEU A 518 -7.11 -25.70 2.18
C LEU A 518 -8.49 -26.33 2.09
N ARG A 519 -8.69 -27.56 2.63
CA ARG A 519 -10.01 -28.23 2.70
C ARG A 519 -10.98 -27.42 3.54
N LYS A 520 -10.59 -27.06 4.77
CA LYS A 520 -11.42 -26.21 5.65
C LYS A 520 -11.80 -24.88 5.01
N TRP A 521 -10.87 -24.28 4.28
CA TRP A 521 -11.15 -23.05 3.54
C TRP A 521 -12.14 -23.28 2.41
N LEU A 522 -12.02 -24.39 1.66
CA LEU A 522 -12.94 -24.78 0.60
C LEU A 522 -14.34 -25.00 1.17
N ASP A 523 -14.47 -25.80 2.22
CA ASP A 523 -15.74 -26.10 2.89
C ASP A 523 -16.43 -24.83 3.42
N ALA A 524 -15.68 -23.95 4.07
CA ALA A 524 -16.21 -22.69 4.56
C ALA A 524 -16.71 -21.74 3.45
N ASN A 525 -16.16 -21.86 2.25
CA ASN A 525 -16.61 -21.07 1.10
C ASN A 525 -17.75 -21.76 0.33
N GLN A 526 -17.85 -23.07 0.39
CA GLN A 526 -18.99 -23.82 -0.15
C GLN A 526 -20.22 -23.68 0.74
N GLY A 527 -20.06 -23.77 2.07
CA GLY A 527 -21.16 -23.54 3.03
C GLY A 527 -21.78 -22.15 2.93
N ARG A 528 -20.96 -21.11 2.72
CA ARG A 528 -21.46 -19.73 2.47
C ARG A 528 -22.21 -19.54 1.15
N ARG A 529 -22.19 -20.52 0.26
CA ARG A 529 -22.97 -20.50 -0.99
C ARG A 529 -24.33 -21.17 -0.83
N ALA A 530 -24.47 -22.05 0.14
CA ALA A 530 -25.72 -22.72 0.46
C ALA A 530 -26.65 -21.87 1.34
N GLU A 531 -26.11 -20.86 2.01
CA GLU A 531 -26.85 -19.81 2.72
C GLU A 531 -27.07 -18.56 1.82
#